data_4da3dc10e4f023c4a6800872c74d1cf3
#
_entry.id   4da3dc10e4f023c4a6800872c74d1cf3
#
_cell.length_a   1.000
_cell.length_b   1.000
_cell.length_c   1.000
_cell.angle_alpha   90.00
_cell.angle_beta   90.00
_cell.angle_gamma   90.00
#
_symmetry.space_group_name_H-M   'P 1'
#
loop_
_entity.id
_entity.type
_entity.pdbx_description
1 polymer ?
#
loop_
_entity_poly.entity_id
_entity_poly.type
_entity_poly.pdbx_seq_one_letter_code
_entity_poly.pdbx_strand_id
1 'polypeptide(L)'
;NMDVPIALGISLAYAMSLYETITHGPHAYFDAAVSLLFFLLIGRTLDHVMRDRARAAVTGLSRLAPRGALVVRADGARDYLPIAELAPGMTIIVPAGERIPVDGTIAAGASELDCAIVTGESASRPVGAGDAVQAGTLNLLQPLTMVATAAARDSFLSEMVRLMEAAEGGRARYRRIAD
;
A
#
# COMPACT_ATOMS: atom_id res chain seq x y z
N ASN A 1 5.56 -8.20 25.49
CA ASN A 1 5.21 -9.31 24.57
C ASN A 1 4.25 -10.25 25.29
N MET A 2 2.99 -10.24 24.88
CA MET A 2 1.97 -11.15 25.44
C MET A 2 2.30 -12.65 25.23
N ASP A 3 3.18 -12.96 24.29
CA ASP A 3 3.62 -14.33 24.01
C ASP A 3 4.43 -14.96 25.17
N VAL A 4 5.14 -14.15 25.95
CA VAL A 4 6.01 -14.66 27.04
C VAL A 4 5.22 -15.27 28.19
N PRO A 5 4.19 -14.61 28.77
CA PRO A 5 3.39 -15.21 29.85
C PRO A 5 2.66 -16.47 29.39
N ILE A 6 2.17 -16.50 28.14
CA ILE A 6 1.44 -17.64 27.59
C ILE A 6 2.39 -18.82 27.35
N ALA A 7 3.57 -18.58 26.76
CA ALA A 7 4.57 -19.61 26.57
C ALA A 7 5.04 -20.20 27.90
N LEU A 8 5.22 -19.36 28.92
CA LEU A 8 5.57 -19.78 30.28
C LEU A 8 4.47 -20.65 30.90
N GLY A 9 3.20 -20.25 30.76
CA GLY A 9 2.06 -21.02 31.25
C GLY A 9 1.94 -22.40 30.60
N ILE A 10 2.09 -22.47 29.26
CA ILE A 10 2.06 -23.75 28.52
C ILE A 10 3.22 -24.65 28.92
N SER A 11 4.44 -24.08 29.04
CA SER A 11 5.64 -24.83 29.45
C SER A 11 5.51 -25.40 30.87
N LEU A 12 4.94 -24.63 31.78
CA LEU A 12 4.69 -25.06 33.17
C LEU A 12 3.65 -26.16 33.25
N ALA A 13 2.52 -26.01 32.52
CA ALA A 13 1.47 -27.03 32.45
C ALA A 13 2.00 -28.34 31.84
N TYR A 14 2.83 -28.26 30.81
CA TYR A 14 3.47 -29.42 30.20
C TYR A 14 4.45 -30.11 31.16
N ALA A 15 5.29 -29.33 31.85
CA ALA A 15 6.24 -29.85 32.82
C ALA A 15 5.55 -30.54 34.02
N MET A 16 4.45 -29.96 34.52
CA MET A 16 3.63 -30.59 35.57
C MET A 16 3.01 -31.89 35.11
N SER A 17 2.43 -31.94 33.91
CA SER A 17 1.86 -33.15 33.32
C SER A 17 2.90 -34.26 33.14
N LEU A 18 4.11 -33.88 32.71
CA LEU A 18 5.23 -34.83 32.58
C LEU A 18 5.66 -35.38 33.92
N TYR A 19 5.77 -34.52 34.97
CA TYR A 19 6.10 -34.94 36.34
C TYR A 19 5.06 -35.91 36.89
N GLU A 20 3.76 -35.61 36.74
CA GLU A 20 2.66 -36.48 37.18
C GLU A 20 2.67 -37.85 36.46
N THR A 21 2.99 -37.85 35.13
CA THR A 21 3.10 -39.08 34.35
C THR A 21 4.27 -39.96 34.86
N ILE A 22 5.42 -39.36 35.19
CA ILE A 22 6.59 -40.10 35.70
C ILE A 22 6.33 -40.64 37.13
N THR A 23 5.62 -39.88 37.97
CA THR A 23 5.32 -40.26 39.36
C THR A 23 4.04 -41.12 39.50
N HIS A 24 3.43 -41.56 38.36
CA HIS A 24 2.19 -42.31 38.33
C HIS A 24 1.01 -41.59 39.01
N GLY A 25 0.98 -40.25 38.93
CA GLY A 25 -0.11 -39.42 39.46
C GLY A 25 -1.42 -39.63 38.72
N PRO A 26 -2.57 -39.37 39.37
CA PRO A 26 -3.90 -39.64 38.77
C PRO A 26 -4.33 -38.71 37.65
N HIS A 27 -3.64 -37.56 37.41
CA HIS A 27 -4.07 -36.53 36.51
C HIS A 27 -2.93 -36.02 35.60
N ALA A 28 -2.99 -36.38 34.31
CA ALA A 28 -2.11 -35.80 33.30
C ALA A 28 -2.94 -34.82 32.42
N TYR A 29 -2.53 -33.56 32.42
CA TYR A 29 -3.25 -32.45 31.72
C TYR A 29 -2.66 -32.10 30.34
N PHE A 30 -2.14 -33.08 29.63
CA PHE A 30 -1.55 -32.87 28.30
C PHE A 30 -2.57 -32.33 27.27
N ASP A 31 -3.82 -32.77 27.36
CA ASP A 31 -4.92 -32.32 26.51
C ASP A 31 -5.19 -30.82 26.64
N ALA A 32 -5.15 -30.31 27.88
CA ALA A 32 -5.30 -28.89 28.16
C ALA A 32 -4.14 -28.05 27.57
N ALA A 33 -2.89 -28.52 27.76
CA ALA A 33 -1.72 -27.85 27.21
C ALA A 33 -1.72 -27.85 25.66
N VAL A 34 -2.07 -28.96 25.03
CA VAL A 34 -2.16 -29.08 23.58
C VAL A 34 -3.31 -28.24 23.01
N SER A 35 -4.47 -28.26 23.67
CA SER A 35 -5.61 -27.44 23.25
C SER A 35 -5.32 -25.95 23.33
N LEU A 36 -4.67 -25.52 24.40
CA LEU A 36 -4.27 -24.11 24.59
C LEU A 36 -3.27 -23.68 23.51
N LEU A 37 -2.28 -24.52 23.20
CA LEU A 37 -1.30 -24.28 22.13
C LEU A 37 -1.99 -24.19 20.76
N PHE A 38 -2.94 -25.09 20.50
CA PHE A 38 -3.69 -25.11 19.23
C PHE A 38 -4.49 -23.80 19.02
N PHE A 39 -5.26 -23.38 20.03
CA PHE A 39 -6.01 -22.13 19.93
C PHE A 39 -5.11 -20.90 19.84
N LEU A 40 -3.97 -20.91 20.52
CA LEU A 40 -2.97 -19.84 20.40
C LEU A 40 -2.42 -19.76 18.98
N LEU A 41 -2.07 -20.88 18.36
CA LEU A 41 -1.55 -20.92 16.99
C LEU A 41 -2.59 -20.48 15.97
N ILE A 42 -3.87 -20.87 16.15
CA ILE A 42 -4.97 -20.38 15.33
C ILE A 42 -5.08 -18.85 15.43
N GLY A 43 -5.14 -18.31 16.66
CA GLY A 43 -5.25 -16.87 16.87
C GLY A 43 -4.09 -16.10 16.23
N ARG A 44 -2.87 -16.62 16.37
CA ARG A 44 -1.66 -16.02 15.77
C ARG A 44 -1.68 -16.07 14.24
N THR A 45 -2.15 -17.18 13.68
CA THR A 45 -2.29 -17.33 12.21
C THR A 45 -3.34 -16.37 11.66
N LEU A 46 -4.50 -16.26 12.33
CA LEU A 46 -5.53 -15.29 11.94
C LEU A 46 -5.03 -13.84 12.02
N ASP A 47 -4.33 -13.47 13.09
CA ASP A 47 -3.76 -12.12 13.24
C ASP A 47 -2.75 -11.82 12.11
N HIS A 48 -1.90 -12.80 11.76
CA HIS A 48 -0.96 -12.66 10.64
C HIS A 48 -1.68 -12.48 9.30
N VAL A 49 -2.66 -13.33 8.99
CA VAL A 49 -3.46 -13.24 7.76
C VAL A 49 -4.21 -11.91 7.66
N MET A 50 -4.78 -11.43 8.76
CA MET A 50 -5.48 -10.15 8.80
C MET A 50 -4.54 -8.96 8.58
N ARG A 51 -3.34 -9.00 9.16
CA ARG A 51 -2.31 -7.98 8.92
C ARG A 51 -1.82 -7.96 7.48
N ASP A 52 -1.63 -9.13 6.88
CA ASP A 52 -1.20 -9.22 5.49
C ASP A 52 -2.26 -8.71 4.52
N ARG A 53 -3.54 -8.99 4.80
CA ARG A 53 -4.65 -8.42 4.03
C ARG A 53 -4.75 -6.90 4.15
N ALA A 54 -4.57 -6.35 5.35
CA ALA A 54 -4.55 -4.90 5.55
C ALA A 54 -3.40 -4.24 4.79
N ARG A 55 -2.20 -4.84 4.82
CA ARG A 55 -1.03 -4.36 4.05
C ARG A 55 -1.23 -4.48 2.54
N ALA A 56 -1.87 -5.54 2.07
CA ALA A 56 -2.13 -5.74 0.65
C ALA A 56 -3.07 -4.66 0.08
N ALA A 57 -4.02 -4.15 0.86
CA ALA A 57 -4.88 -3.04 0.45
C ALA A 57 -4.10 -1.74 0.21
N VAL A 58 -3.12 -1.42 1.07
CA VAL A 58 -2.25 -0.25 0.91
C VAL A 58 -1.26 -0.43 -0.25
N THR A 59 -0.67 -1.62 -0.38
CA THR A 59 0.25 -1.95 -1.49
C THR A 59 -0.47 -1.98 -2.84
N GLY A 60 -1.78 -2.22 -2.87
CA GLY A 60 -2.60 -2.14 -4.07
C GLY A 60 -2.59 -0.76 -4.72
N LEU A 61 -2.63 0.31 -3.93
CA LEU A 61 -2.55 1.70 -4.41
C LEU A 61 -1.19 2.02 -5.01
N SER A 62 -0.10 1.56 -4.43
CA SER A 62 1.25 1.79 -4.97
C SER A 62 1.50 1.04 -6.30
N ARG A 63 0.78 -0.05 -6.57
CA ARG A 63 0.83 -0.77 -7.86
C ARG A 63 0.11 -0.03 -8.98
N LEU A 64 -0.77 0.91 -8.65
CA LEU A 64 -1.48 1.75 -9.62
C LEU A 64 -0.63 2.96 -10.07
N ALA A 65 0.48 3.25 -9.40
CA ALA A 65 1.40 4.28 -9.85
C ALA A 65 2.13 3.82 -11.13
N PRO A 66 2.18 4.66 -12.18
CA PRO A 66 2.96 4.35 -13.37
C PRO A 66 4.42 4.12 -13.02
N ARG A 67 5.08 3.22 -13.72
CA ARG A 67 6.52 2.94 -13.50
C ARG A 67 7.43 3.93 -14.20
N GLY A 68 6.91 4.62 -15.21
CA GLY A 68 7.61 5.59 -16.02
C GLY A 68 6.64 6.31 -16.95
N ALA A 69 7.16 7.21 -17.77
CA ALA A 69 6.38 7.99 -18.72
C ALA A 69 7.14 8.23 -20.02
N LEU A 70 6.40 8.44 -21.10
CA LEU A 70 6.94 8.81 -22.40
C LEU A 70 7.17 10.33 -22.41
N VAL A 71 8.44 10.73 -22.36
CA VAL A 71 8.87 12.14 -22.35
C VAL A 71 9.28 12.56 -23.76
N VAL A 72 8.88 13.76 -24.15
CA VAL A 72 9.33 14.42 -25.40
C VAL A 72 10.48 15.35 -25.07
N ARG A 73 11.66 15.10 -25.65
CA ARG A 73 12.83 15.96 -25.49
C ARG A 73 12.72 17.21 -26.38
N ALA A 74 13.57 18.19 -26.11
CA ALA A 74 13.63 19.44 -26.88
C ALA A 74 13.95 19.24 -28.39
N ASP A 75 14.63 18.16 -28.74
CA ASP A 75 14.92 17.74 -30.12
C ASP A 75 13.76 16.99 -30.79
N GLY A 76 12.62 16.79 -30.09
CA GLY A 76 11.47 16.03 -30.56
C GLY A 76 11.61 14.50 -30.39
N ALA A 77 12.73 14.00 -29.91
CA ALA A 77 12.89 12.58 -29.60
C ALA A 77 11.98 12.18 -28.42
N ARG A 78 11.51 10.93 -28.46
CA ARG A 78 10.66 10.35 -27.41
C ARG A 78 11.45 9.30 -26.64
N ASP A 79 11.56 9.49 -25.34
CA ASP A 79 12.20 8.56 -24.43
C ASP A 79 11.25 8.12 -23.34
N TYR A 80 11.35 6.84 -22.96
CA TYR A 80 10.64 6.35 -21.78
C TYR A 80 11.53 6.49 -20.56
N LEU A 81 11.15 7.40 -19.64
CA LEU A 81 11.89 7.65 -18.40
C LEU A 81 11.18 7.01 -17.22
N PRO A 82 11.94 6.45 -16.25
CA PRO A 82 11.40 6.04 -14.96
C PRO A 82 10.73 7.23 -14.25
N ILE A 83 9.66 6.97 -13.50
CA ILE A 83 8.91 8.03 -12.83
C ILE A 83 9.78 8.88 -11.88
N ALA A 84 10.80 8.28 -11.26
CA ALA A 84 11.71 8.97 -10.36
C ALA A 84 12.60 10.02 -11.03
N GLU A 85 12.75 9.96 -12.36
CA GLU A 85 13.55 10.88 -13.15
C GLU A 85 12.71 12.03 -13.76
N LEU A 86 11.39 11.99 -13.57
CA LEU A 86 10.51 13.05 -14.05
C LEU A 86 10.68 14.32 -13.22
N ALA A 87 10.92 15.42 -13.91
CA ALA A 87 11.13 16.73 -13.32
C ALA A 87 10.13 17.78 -13.87
N PRO A 88 9.84 18.83 -13.10
CA PRO A 88 9.03 19.93 -13.57
C PRO A 88 9.55 20.52 -14.89
N GLY A 89 8.63 20.88 -15.78
CA GLY A 89 8.93 21.40 -17.12
C GLY A 89 9.10 20.35 -18.20
N MET A 90 9.17 19.06 -17.87
CA MET A 90 9.22 17.99 -18.87
C MET A 90 7.88 17.85 -19.59
N THR A 91 7.92 17.68 -20.92
CA THR A 91 6.74 17.38 -21.73
C THR A 91 6.53 15.87 -21.78
N ILE A 92 5.34 15.43 -21.39
CA ILE A 92 4.98 14.02 -21.24
C ILE A 92 3.78 13.71 -22.13
N ILE A 93 3.83 12.58 -22.82
CA ILE A 93 2.68 12.04 -23.55
C ILE A 93 2.04 10.95 -22.69
N VAL A 94 0.75 11.08 -22.47
CA VAL A 94 -0.05 10.09 -21.72
C VAL A 94 -1.05 9.46 -22.69
N PRO A 95 -0.83 8.21 -23.13
CA PRO A 95 -1.78 7.49 -23.97
C PRO A 95 -3.13 7.28 -23.28
N ALA A 96 -4.18 7.01 -24.08
CA ALA A 96 -5.44 6.52 -23.54
C ALA A 96 -5.23 5.17 -22.81
N GLY A 97 -5.91 4.98 -21.67
CA GLY A 97 -5.76 3.82 -20.81
C GLY A 97 -4.59 3.89 -19.83
N GLU A 98 -3.77 4.94 -19.90
CA GLU A 98 -2.66 5.15 -18.98
C GLU A 98 -2.97 6.20 -17.91
N ARG A 99 -2.27 6.09 -16.77
CA ARG A 99 -2.42 7.04 -15.66
C ARG A 99 -1.47 8.20 -15.81
N ILE A 100 -1.95 9.38 -15.38
CA ILE A 100 -1.11 10.58 -15.26
C ILE A 100 0.04 10.29 -14.30
N PRO A 101 1.31 10.43 -14.75
CA PRO A 101 2.46 10.00 -13.96
C PRO A 101 2.84 10.98 -12.83
N VAL A 102 2.69 12.28 -13.08
CA VAL A 102 3.00 13.38 -12.13
C VAL A 102 1.96 14.49 -12.31
N ASP A 103 1.86 15.38 -11.33
CA ASP A 103 1.00 16.56 -11.46
C ASP A 103 1.49 17.47 -12.59
N GLY A 104 0.56 18.04 -13.34
CA GLY A 104 0.93 18.86 -14.48
C GLY A 104 -0.25 19.62 -15.09
N THR A 105 0.04 20.27 -16.21
CA THR A 105 -0.95 21.01 -17.02
C THR A 105 -0.97 20.44 -18.43
N ILE A 106 -2.16 20.24 -18.99
CA ILE A 106 -2.32 19.76 -20.36
C ILE A 106 -1.85 20.86 -21.33
N ALA A 107 -0.88 20.52 -22.16
CA ALA A 107 -0.37 21.40 -23.21
C ALA A 107 -1.13 21.23 -24.52
N ALA A 108 -1.56 20.01 -24.86
CA ALA A 108 -2.31 19.70 -26.08
C ALA A 108 -3.12 18.42 -25.92
N GLY A 109 -4.22 18.33 -26.69
CA GLY A 109 -5.17 17.23 -26.66
C GLY A 109 -6.40 17.54 -25.81
N ALA A 110 -7.41 16.68 -25.95
CA ALA A 110 -8.62 16.70 -25.15
C ALA A 110 -9.04 15.25 -24.87
N SER A 111 -9.46 14.94 -23.65
CA SER A 111 -9.86 13.60 -23.23
C SER A 111 -10.83 13.67 -22.06
N GLU A 112 -11.15 12.51 -21.49
CA GLU A 112 -11.81 12.38 -20.19
C GLU A 112 -10.87 11.69 -19.19
N LEU A 113 -10.88 12.18 -17.96
CA LEU A 113 -10.11 11.57 -16.87
C LEU A 113 -11.03 10.92 -15.85
N ASP A 114 -10.72 9.69 -15.48
CA ASP A 114 -11.28 9.06 -14.28
C ASP A 114 -10.47 9.52 -13.06
N CYS A 115 -11.13 10.29 -12.22
CA CYS A 115 -10.56 10.87 -11.01
C CYS A 115 -10.95 10.08 -9.75
N ALA A 116 -11.59 8.92 -9.87
CA ALA A 116 -12.15 8.16 -8.73
C ALA A 116 -11.13 7.88 -7.62
N ILE A 117 -9.87 7.62 -7.97
CA ILE A 117 -8.79 7.36 -7.00
C ILE A 117 -8.43 8.62 -6.21
N VAL A 118 -8.56 9.79 -6.81
CA VAL A 118 -8.14 11.08 -6.23
C VAL A 118 -9.28 11.74 -5.48
N THR A 119 -10.49 11.75 -6.07
CA THR A 119 -11.65 12.45 -5.51
C THR A 119 -12.65 11.53 -4.81
N GLY A 120 -12.58 10.22 -5.07
CA GLY A 120 -13.58 9.24 -4.63
C GLY A 120 -14.89 9.26 -5.44
N GLU A 121 -15.02 10.14 -6.44
CA GLU A 121 -16.19 10.24 -7.30
C GLU A 121 -15.98 9.45 -8.60
N SER A 122 -16.95 8.62 -8.96
CA SER A 122 -16.87 7.75 -10.16
C SER A 122 -17.17 8.50 -11.49
N ALA A 123 -17.46 9.80 -11.43
CA ALA A 123 -17.75 10.59 -12.62
C ALA A 123 -16.45 10.96 -13.36
N SER A 124 -16.40 10.68 -14.67
CA SER A 124 -15.30 11.15 -15.49
C SER A 124 -15.38 12.67 -15.68
N ARG A 125 -14.23 13.34 -15.76
CA ARG A 125 -14.10 14.78 -15.98
C ARG A 125 -13.51 15.05 -17.36
N PRO A 126 -14.19 15.82 -18.22
CA PRO A 126 -13.58 16.28 -19.48
C PRO A 126 -12.43 17.25 -19.18
N VAL A 127 -11.34 17.10 -19.94
CA VAL A 127 -10.14 17.93 -19.82
C VAL A 127 -9.58 18.30 -21.17
N GLY A 128 -8.95 19.47 -21.25
CA GLY A 128 -8.34 20.01 -22.45
C GLY A 128 -7.10 20.85 -22.17
N ALA A 129 -6.55 21.48 -23.22
CA ALA A 129 -5.36 22.32 -23.09
C ALA A 129 -5.57 23.44 -22.06
N GLY A 130 -4.64 23.60 -21.14
CA GLY A 130 -4.66 24.55 -20.03
C GLY A 130 -5.19 23.97 -18.71
N ASP A 131 -5.84 22.81 -18.72
CA ASP A 131 -6.36 22.20 -17.49
C ASP A 131 -5.25 21.56 -16.65
N ALA A 132 -5.34 21.76 -15.34
CA ALA A 132 -4.49 21.07 -14.37
C ALA A 132 -4.97 19.63 -14.17
N VAL A 133 -4.00 18.70 -14.13
CA VAL A 133 -4.22 17.27 -13.93
C VAL A 133 -3.34 16.75 -12.79
N GLN A 134 -3.86 15.76 -12.09
CA GLN A 134 -3.21 15.17 -10.89
C GLN A 134 -2.70 13.78 -11.20
N ALA A 135 -1.55 13.46 -10.60
CA ALA A 135 -0.95 12.12 -10.65
C ALA A 135 -1.94 11.05 -10.17
N GLY A 136 -1.95 9.91 -10.87
CA GLY A 136 -2.80 8.78 -10.54
C GLY A 136 -4.17 8.77 -11.23
N THR A 137 -4.65 9.90 -11.79
CA THR A 137 -5.89 9.93 -12.60
C THR A 137 -5.69 9.15 -13.90
N LEU A 138 -6.73 8.46 -14.37
CA LEU A 138 -6.67 7.60 -15.55
C LEU A 138 -7.17 8.35 -16.78
N ASN A 139 -6.35 8.40 -17.83
CA ASN A 139 -6.74 8.96 -19.14
C ASN A 139 -7.60 7.95 -19.92
N LEU A 140 -8.82 8.31 -20.28
CA LEU A 140 -9.79 7.35 -20.83
C LEU A 140 -9.83 7.29 -22.37
N LEU A 141 -9.86 8.42 -23.04
CA LEU A 141 -10.29 8.44 -24.45
C LEU A 141 -9.15 8.66 -25.45
N GLN A 142 -8.39 9.74 -25.31
CA GLN A 142 -7.40 10.15 -26.30
C GLN A 142 -6.05 10.49 -25.67
N PRO A 143 -4.94 10.36 -26.42
CA PRO A 143 -3.63 10.76 -25.92
C PRO A 143 -3.61 12.23 -25.54
N LEU A 144 -3.01 12.53 -24.38
CA LEU A 144 -2.79 13.89 -23.90
C LEU A 144 -1.29 14.19 -23.90
N THR A 145 -0.95 15.41 -24.24
CA THR A 145 0.38 15.97 -24.01
C THR A 145 0.30 16.95 -22.85
N MET A 146 1.10 16.73 -21.82
CA MET A 146 1.12 17.56 -20.63
C MET A 146 2.53 18.03 -20.29
N VAL A 147 2.62 19.13 -19.53
CA VAL A 147 3.87 19.60 -18.93
C VAL A 147 3.83 19.33 -17.43
N ALA A 148 4.84 18.66 -16.93
CA ALA A 148 4.97 18.36 -15.50
C ALA A 148 5.12 19.65 -14.70
N THR A 149 4.37 19.80 -13.62
CA THR A 149 4.49 20.92 -12.66
C THR A 149 5.17 20.51 -11.36
N ALA A 150 5.20 19.24 -11.03
CA ALA A 150 5.84 18.68 -9.85
C ALA A 150 6.75 17.48 -10.23
N ALA A 151 7.76 17.24 -9.39
CA ALA A 151 8.52 16.00 -9.47
C ALA A 151 7.70 14.83 -8.91
N ALA A 152 8.02 13.61 -9.31
CA ALA A 152 7.27 12.42 -8.90
C ALA A 152 7.16 12.25 -7.38
N ARG A 153 8.23 12.57 -6.63
CA ARG A 153 8.26 12.51 -5.16
C ARG A 153 7.36 13.53 -4.47
N ASP A 154 7.07 14.65 -5.16
CA ASP A 154 6.32 15.78 -4.65
C ASP A 154 4.90 15.81 -5.26
N SER A 155 4.51 14.73 -6.00
CA SER A 155 3.18 14.60 -6.59
C SER A 155 2.13 14.28 -5.51
N PHE A 156 0.88 14.65 -5.81
CA PHE A 156 -0.28 14.38 -4.96
C PHE A 156 -0.37 12.91 -4.52
N LEU A 157 -0.13 11.98 -5.44
CA LEU A 157 -0.19 10.54 -5.14
C LEU A 157 0.90 10.12 -4.14
N SER A 158 2.12 10.65 -4.29
CA SER A 158 3.23 10.38 -3.36
C SER A 158 2.96 10.92 -1.96
N GLU A 159 2.34 12.08 -1.86
CA GLU A 159 1.95 12.68 -0.57
C GLU A 159 0.85 11.87 0.11
N MET A 160 -0.16 11.40 -0.63
CA MET A 160 -1.21 10.53 -0.12
C MET A 160 -0.66 9.21 0.42
N VAL A 161 0.24 8.55 -0.31
CA VAL A 161 0.90 7.31 0.15
C VAL A 161 1.69 7.57 1.43
N ARG A 162 2.45 8.66 1.49
CA ARG A 162 3.23 9.05 2.68
C ARG A 162 2.36 9.32 3.90
N LEU A 163 1.21 9.99 3.72
CA LEU A 163 0.26 10.24 4.80
C LEU A 163 -0.39 8.94 5.31
N MET A 164 -0.73 8.01 4.41
CA MET A 164 -1.25 6.69 4.78
C MET A 164 -0.22 5.87 5.56
N GLU A 165 1.03 5.82 5.11
CA GLU A 165 2.13 5.14 5.82
C GLU A 165 2.41 5.76 7.20
N ALA A 166 2.36 7.08 7.30
CA ALA A 166 2.52 7.78 8.58
C ALA A 166 1.38 7.46 9.56
N ALA A 167 0.14 7.37 9.07
CA ALA A 167 -1.03 7.00 9.87
C ALA A 167 -0.94 5.55 10.38
N GLU A 168 -0.44 4.62 9.56
CA GLU A 168 -0.21 3.22 9.95
C GLU A 168 0.98 3.09 10.91
N GLY A 169 2.06 3.80 10.67
CA GLY A 169 3.25 3.81 11.53
C GLY A 169 2.95 4.35 12.93
N GLY A 170 2.07 5.33 13.05
CA GLY A 170 1.59 5.85 14.33
C GLY A 170 0.85 4.78 15.15
N ARG A 171 -0.03 4.02 14.53
CA ARG A 171 -0.77 2.91 15.19
C ARG A 171 0.14 1.78 15.66
N ALA A 172 1.18 1.46 14.89
CA ALA A 172 2.16 0.44 15.26
C ALA A 172 3.02 0.86 16.46
N ARG A 173 3.28 2.15 16.64
CA ARG A 173 4.05 2.70 17.76
C ARG A 173 3.25 2.67 19.07
N TYR A 174 1.95 3.00 19.02
CA TYR A 174 1.06 2.91 20.18
C TYR A 174 0.88 1.47 20.69
N ARG A 175 0.79 0.49 19.79
CA ARG A 175 0.72 -0.93 20.16
C ARG A 175 1.99 -1.43 20.85
N ARG A 176 3.16 -0.95 20.44
CA ARG A 176 4.45 -1.37 21.03
C ARG A 176 4.67 -0.81 22.43
N ILE A 177 3.92 0.22 22.83
CA ILE A 177 3.97 0.81 24.20
C ILE A 177 2.94 0.12 25.12
N ALA A 178 1.87 -0.46 24.56
CA ALA A 178 0.82 -1.16 25.31
C ALA A 178 1.09 -2.67 25.53
N ASP A 179 2.07 -3.26 24.80
CA ASP A 179 2.59 -4.63 24.98
C ASP A 179 3.87 -4.62 25.82
#